data_1a1104de5adc4536c43b0f3f02e7c0be
#
_entry.id   1a1104de5adc4536c43b0f3f02e7c0be
#
_cell.length_a   1.000
_cell.length_b   1.000
_cell.length_c   1.000
_cell.angle_alpha   90.00
_cell.angle_beta   90.00
_cell.angle_gamma   90.00
#
_symmetry.space_group_name_H-M   'P 1'
#
loop_
_entity.id
_entity.type
_entity.pdbx_description
1 polymer ?
#
loop_
_entity_poly.entity_id
_entity_poly.type
_entity_poly.pdbx_seq_one_letter_code
_entity_poly.pdbx_strand_id
1 'polypeptide(L)'
;VATVALAATHAACDARLEAPTSSSDPRGARAPSRPGEPGAPGAPRPDPDAACELGPLDPAPSVIARLTRTEYIRTVEAHFDLDVEARAADLPFEIRAPFTTTAIAQATGVEHAEVFSEVAAAAAASLGEDITLGIACDDFRTECVESWIRRWGERLFRRPLRPGEVDGFRPVFALVQSEGEGFVVAADLALRAMLQSPQFLYHLEDRRGERVRPLDPLELANRIAYLVWRAPPDPELARAATEGQLAEPSAIEAQVRRMARDPKARTAARIFIEDWVDLGRLERAVRILSDRQKADFREETERFVDHVLWTEDGGLVDLLGADYTFLNERLADQYDLNDAPTDWALRDLSAEPKRRGILTQGSLLSAHANGNRPRMVSRGLFILRSILCRDVPDPVAGVDTTITDLPDSAGELARSEERLERGACGPCHAAFDPLAYAFDGFDGAGRFSSTDDYGNAVAVEGWVPPETGASEDRPEGRRYAYDDVEGLIDILIQAPFVRRCLTEKPLGFALRRALGSGAPDDCAVRAIAEDAEAKGGSYVDLLVAMATHRYFTHIAPGGIQ
;
A
#
# COMPACT_ATOMS: atom_id res chain seq x y z
N VAL A 1 14.15 10.98 37.80
CA VAL A 1 14.31 11.08 36.33
C VAL A 1 13.04 10.60 35.61
N ALA A 2 12.44 9.46 36.01
CA ALA A 2 11.20 8.94 35.39
C ALA A 2 9.96 9.82 35.64
N THR A 3 9.91 10.56 36.76
CA THR A 3 8.76 11.39 37.17
C THR A 3 8.70 12.75 36.43
N VAL A 4 9.83 13.22 35.91
CA VAL A 4 9.92 14.51 35.21
C VAL A 4 9.41 14.40 33.75
N ALA A 5 9.56 13.24 33.12
CA ALA A 5 9.08 13.03 31.74
C ALA A 5 7.55 13.07 31.61
N LEU A 6 6.81 12.67 32.66
CA LEU A 6 5.33 12.68 32.64
C LEU A 6 4.72 14.08 32.76
N ALA A 7 5.41 15.01 33.40
CA ALA A 7 4.90 16.38 33.60
C ALA A 7 4.99 17.27 32.34
N ALA A 8 5.98 16.99 31.46
CA ALA A 8 6.18 17.77 30.24
C ALA A 8 5.16 17.44 29.11
N THR A 9 4.52 16.27 29.17
CA THR A 9 3.53 15.85 28.16
C THR A 9 2.13 16.45 28.39
N HIS A 10 1.82 16.95 29.57
CA HIS A 10 0.49 17.53 29.87
C HIS A 10 0.33 19.00 29.48
N ALA A 11 1.42 19.72 29.25
CA ALA A 11 1.35 21.14 28.89
C ALA A 11 1.06 21.42 27.40
N ALA A 12 1.14 20.41 26.53
CA ALA A 12 0.94 20.57 25.10
C ALA A 12 -0.50 20.26 24.59
N CYS A 13 -1.40 19.83 25.45
CA CYS A 13 -2.75 19.37 25.07
C CYS A 13 -3.91 20.24 25.58
N ASP A 14 -3.67 21.41 26.20
CA ASP A 14 -4.74 22.32 26.65
C ASP A 14 -5.16 23.32 25.55
N ALA A 15 -5.52 22.82 24.37
CA ALA A 15 -6.36 23.56 23.44
C ALA A 15 -7.81 23.20 23.71
N ARG A 16 -8.50 24.03 24.52
CA ARG A 16 -9.94 23.92 24.76
C ARG A 16 -10.70 23.98 23.44
N LEU A 17 -11.36 22.89 23.10
CA LEU A 17 -12.44 22.89 22.13
C LEU A 17 -13.66 23.57 22.81
N GLU A 18 -13.87 24.84 22.53
CA GLU A 18 -15.15 25.49 22.84
C GLU A 18 -16.18 24.99 21.84
N ALA A 19 -17.22 24.36 22.34
CA ALA A 19 -18.38 23.97 21.56
C ALA A 19 -19.11 25.24 21.05
N PRO A 20 -19.49 25.30 19.77
CA PRO A 20 -20.26 26.42 19.27
C PRO A 20 -21.66 26.43 19.87
N THR A 21 -22.02 27.51 20.54
CA THR A 21 -23.38 27.79 20.99
C THR A 21 -24.32 27.92 19.80
N SER A 22 -25.41 27.17 19.83
CA SER A 22 -26.49 27.21 18.85
C SER A 22 -27.16 28.57 18.78
N SER A 23 -27.08 29.27 17.67
CA SER A 23 -28.03 30.30 17.27
C SER A 23 -28.88 29.78 16.11
N SER A 24 -30.16 29.68 16.37
CA SER A 24 -31.18 29.24 15.42
C SER A 24 -31.46 30.32 14.36
N ASP A 25 -31.23 29.98 13.10
CA ASP A 25 -31.86 30.66 11.96
C ASP A 25 -32.46 29.59 11.02
N PRO A 26 -33.79 29.59 10.81
CA PRO A 26 -34.47 28.54 10.07
C PRO A 26 -34.70 28.96 8.63
N ARG A 27 -33.68 28.92 7.76
CA ARG A 27 -33.86 28.89 6.30
C ARG A 27 -32.56 28.45 5.60
N GLY A 28 -32.49 27.19 5.16
CA GLY A 28 -31.57 26.79 4.09
C GLY A 28 -30.62 25.63 4.31
N ALA A 29 -30.88 24.74 5.27
CA ALA A 29 -30.14 23.48 5.34
C ALA A 29 -30.79 22.40 4.46
N ARG A 30 -30.17 22.04 3.34
CA ARG A 30 -30.48 20.80 2.63
C ARG A 30 -30.22 19.63 3.59
N ALA A 31 -31.27 18.85 3.84
CA ALA A 31 -31.15 17.61 4.60
C ALA A 31 -30.18 16.64 3.91
N PRO A 32 -29.43 15.82 4.67
CA PRO A 32 -28.67 14.71 4.09
C PRO A 32 -29.66 13.74 3.43
N SER A 33 -29.35 13.36 2.20
CA SER A 33 -30.12 12.41 1.41
C SER A 33 -30.28 11.09 2.17
N ARG A 34 -31.52 10.63 2.32
CA ARG A 34 -31.87 9.32 2.87
C ARG A 34 -31.25 8.22 1.99
N PRO A 35 -30.70 7.14 2.56
CA PRO A 35 -30.34 5.95 1.79
C PRO A 35 -31.63 5.29 1.30
N GLY A 36 -31.74 5.03 -0.01
CA GLY A 36 -32.67 4.07 -0.58
C GLY A 36 -33.90 4.61 -1.29
N GLU A 37 -33.72 5.41 -2.34
CA GLU A 37 -34.67 5.38 -3.46
C GLU A 37 -33.96 4.76 -4.67
N PRO A 38 -34.58 3.79 -5.38
CA PRO A 38 -34.00 3.30 -6.62
C PRO A 38 -34.00 4.46 -7.63
N GLY A 39 -32.80 4.87 -8.03
CA GLY A 39 -32.62 5.94 -9.00
C GLY A 39 -33.35 5.62 -10.29
N ALA A 40 -33.98 6.63 -10.87
CA ALA A 40 -34.62 6.57 -12.19
C ALA A 40 -33.63 6.02 -13.23
N PRO A 41 -34.07 5.24 -14.22
CA PRO A 41 -33.19 4.70 -15.25
C PRO A 41 -32.59 5.83 -16.08
N GLY A 42 -31.26 5.96 -15.99
CA GLY A 42 -30.40 6.39 -17.06
C GLY A 42 -30.34 7.88 -17.44
N ALA A 43 -29.60 8.69 -16.68
CA ALA A 43 -28.70 9.62 -17.36
C ALA A 43 -27.44 8.81 -17.79
N PRO A 44 -26.99 8.89 -19.05
CA PRO A 44 -25.72 8.30 -19.44
C PRO A 44 -24.63 8.85 -18.52
N ARG A 45 -23.82 7.97 -17.90
CA ARG A 45 -22.62 8.44 -17.21
C ARG A 45 -21.79 9.24 -18.22
N PRO A 46 -21.28 10.42 -17.83
CA PRO A 46 -20.40 11.15 -18.71
C PRO A 46 -19.24 10.25 -19.12
N ASP A 47 -18.90 10.29 -20.39
CA ASP A 47 -17.76 9.56 -20.94
C ASP A 47 -16.54 9.87 -20.07
N PRO A 48 -15.91 8.90 -19.38
CA PRO A 48 -14.75 9.17 -18.56
C PRO A 48 -13.61 9.80 -19.37
N ASP A 49 -13.54 9.53 -20.67
CA ASP A 49 -12.56 10.09 -21.57
C ASP A 49 -12.79 11.59 -21.81
N ALA A 50 -14.04 12.03 -21.94
CA ALA A 50 -14.38 13.45 -22.13
C ALA A 50 -14.01 14.31 -20.90
N ALA A 51 -14.07 13.75 -19.69
CA ALA A 51 -13.67 14.48 -18.47
C ALA A 51 -12.16 14.72 -18.41
N CYS A 52 -11.36 13.84 -19.01
CA CYS A 52 -9.90 13.95 -19.01
C CYS A 52 -9.37 14.93 -20.05
N GLU A 53 -10.17 15.29 -21.06
CA GLU A 53 -9.80 16.27 -22.09
C GLU A 53 -9.94 17.75 -21.62
N LEU A 54 -10.58 17.98 -20.48
CA LEU A 54 -10.88 19.32 -19.97
C LEU A 54 -9.67 20.08 -19.36
N GLY A 55 -8.48 19.53 -19.40
CA GLY A 55 -7.24 20.16 -18.93
C GLY A 55 -6.60 19.48 -17.72
N PRO A 56 -5.51 20.04 -17.18
CA PRO A 56 -4.78 19.42 -16.09
C PRO A 56 -5.67 19.33 -14.85
N LEU A 57 -5.98 18.09 -14.46
CA LEU A 57 -6.78 17.79 -13.29
C LEU A 57 -5.98 18.06 -12.01
N ASP A 58 -6.64 18.71 -11.08
CA ASP A 58 -6.04 18.97 -9.78
C ASP A 58 -5.93 17.69 -8.96
N PRO A 59 -4.78 17.45 -8.30
CA PRO A 59 -4.64 16.31 -7.41
C PRO A 59 -5.65 16.37 -6.28
N ALA A 60 -6.10 15.24 -5.81
CA ALA A 60 -6.91 15.18 -4.61
C ALA A 60 -6.11 15.68 -3.38
N PRO A 61 -6.78 16.15 -2.31
CA PRO A 61 -6.10 16.54 -1.08
C PRO A 61 -5.22 15.41 -0.55
N SER A 62 -4.00 15.73 -0.11
CA SER A 62 -3.13 14.77 0.54
C SER A 62 -3.73 14.34 1.89
N VAL A 63 -3.42 13.13 2.30
CA VAL A 63 -3.84 12.58 3.58
C VAL A 63 -2.72 12.66 4.62
N ILE A 64 -3.09 12.76 5.88
CA ILE A 64 -2.15 12.60 7.00
C ILE A 64 -2.10 11.10 7.31
N ALA A 65 -0.96 10.47 7.06
CA ALA A 65 -0.78 9.05 7.30
C ALA A 65 0.39 8.81 8.24
N ARG A 66 0.21 7.93 9.23
CA ARG A 66 1.30 7.48 10.09
C ARG A 66 2.30 6.66 9.24
N LEU A 67 3.57 6.68 9.62
CA LEU A 67 4.53 5.71 9.11
C LEU A 67 4.01 4.30 9.42
N THR A 68 4.01 3.41 8.42
CA THR A 68 3.75 2.00 8.68
C THR A 68 4.87 1.43 9.55
N ARG A 69 4.64 0.27 10.18
CA ARG A 69 5.67 -0.40 10.98
C ARG A 69 7.01 -0.50 10.23
N THR A 70 6.99 -0.95 9.00
CA THR A 70 8.20 -1.07 8.17
C THR A 70 8.83 0.28 7.86
N GLU A 71 8.02 1.31 7.54
CA GLU A 71 8.54 2.67 7.32
C GLU A 71 9.14 3.26 8.58
N TYR A 72 8.52 3.04 9.74
CA TYR A 72 9.02 3.50 11.03
C TYR A 72 10.39 2.87 11.34
N ILE A 73 10.50 1.54 11.25
CA ILE A 73 11.75 0.80 11.47
C ILE A 73 12.84 1.37 10.56
N ARG A 74 12.62 1.41 9.26
CA ARG A 74 13.60 1.90 8.28
C ARG A 74 13.96 3.37 8.46
N THR A 75 13.00 4.17 8.93
CA THR A 75 13.25 5.59 9.19
C THR A 75 14.18 5.76 10.39
N VAL A 76 13.96 5.00 11.47
CA VAL A 76 14.84 5.04 12.65
C VAL A 76 16.22 4.50 12.29
N GLU A 77 16.30 3.34 11.64
CA GLU A 77 17.58 2.74 11.21
C GLU A 77 18.40 3.67 10.32
N ALA A 78 17.76 4.33 9.36
CA ALA A 78 18.45 5.28 8.47
C ALA A 78 19.03 6.52 9.19
N HIS A 79 18.44 6.90 10.32
CA HIS A 79 18.92 8.06 11.09
C HIS A 79 19.94 7.72 12.16
N PHE A 80 19.89 6.50 12.73
CA PHE A 80 20.64 6.15 13.94
C PHE A 80 21.61 4.96 13.77
N ASP A 81 21.65 4.32 12.59
CA ASP A 81 22.44 3.11 12.35
C ASP A 81 22.21 2.04 13.46
N LEU A 82 20.97 1.88 13.83
CA LEU A 82 20.51 1.04 14.95
C LEU A 82 19.45 0.09 14.47
N ASP A 83 19.69 -1.23 14.59
CA ASP A 83 18.66 -2.24 14.39
C ASP A 83 17.58 -2.13 15.49
N VAL A 84 16.37 -1.80 15.08
CA VAL A 84 15.23 -1.66 15.99
C VAL A 84 14.12 -2.67 15.72
N GLU A 85 14.33 -3.63 14.82
CA GLU A 85 13.29 -4.58 14.43
C GLU A 85 12.74 -5.38 15.62
N ALA A 86 13.63 -5.89 16.47
CA ALA A 86 13.23 -6.62 17.67
C ALA A 86 12.45 -5.78 18.68
N ARG A 87 12.79 -4.47 18.82
CA ARG A 87 12.08 -3.53 19.70
C ARG A 87 10.74 -3.08 19.13
N ALA A 88 10.65 -3.00 17.82
CA ALA A 88 9.42 -2.66 17.12
C ALA A 88 8.52 -3.88 16.88
N ALA A 89 8.90 -5.06 17.37
CA ALA A 89 8.14 -6.31 17.19
C ALA A 89 6.71 -6.21 17.74
N ASP A 90 6.53 -5.48 18.84
CA ASP A 90 5.25 -5.30 19.52
C ASP A 90 4.37 -4.18 18.92
N LEU A 91 4.83 -3.48 17.87
CA LEU A 91 3.95 -2.57 17.15
C LEU A 91 2.77 -3.34 16.56
N PRO A 92 1.54 -2.88 16.78
CA PRO A 92 0.36 -3.47 16.15
C PRO A 92 0.49 -3.50 14.63
N PHE A 93 0.01 -4.58 14.01
CA PHE A 93 -0.05 -4.67 12.56
C PHE A 93 -1.06 -3.67 12.00
N GLU A 94 -0.73 -3.10 10.85
CA GLU A 94 -1.64 -2.22 10.14
C GLU A 94 -2.88 -2.97 9.64
N ILE A 95 -4.02 -2.29 9.70
CA ILE A 95 -5.25 -2.75 9.05
C ILE A 95 -5.12 -2.43 7.55
N ARG A 96 -5.38 -3.41 6.71
CA ARG A 96 -5.37 -3.25 5.26
C ARG A 96 -6.73 -2.76 4.75
N ALA A 97 -6.80 -1.54 4.15
CA ALA A 97 -8.05 -0.97 3.63
C ALA A 97 -7.84 0.10 2.51
N PRO A 98 -7.56 -0.18 1.27
CA PRO A 98 -7.19 -1.45 0.65
C PRO A 98 -5.75 -1.87 0.89
N PHE A 99 -4.89 -0.96 1.38
CA PHE A 99 -3.48 -1.17 1.66
C PHE A 99 -3.15 -0.84 3.12
N THR A 100 -2.08 -1.41 3.64
CA THR A 100 -1.55 -1.09 4.98
C THR A 100 -1.10 0.38 5.09
N THR A 101 -0.77 1.02 3.98
CA THR A 101 -0.43 2.44 3.92
C THR A 101 -1.63 3.37 4.02
N THR A 102 -2.85 2.87 3.85
CA THR A 102 -4.06 3.72 3.76
C THR A 102 -4.34 4.43 5.07
N ALA A 103 -4.34 5.77 5.03
CA ALA A 103 -4.39 6.63 6.21
C ALA A 103 -5.63 6.41 7.10
N ILE A 104 -6.81 6.22 6.49
CA ILE A 104 -8.08 6.05 7.23
C ILE A 104 -8.10 4.79 8.11
N ALA A 105 -7.26 3.80 7.80
CA ALA A 105 -7.17 2.55 8.56
C ALA A 105 -6.09 2.59 9.65
N GLN A 106 -5.34 3.70 9.77
CA GLN A 106 -4.20 3.81 10.68
C GLN A 106 -4.60 4.51 11.99
N ALA A 107 -5.03 3.73 12.98
CA ALA A 107 -5.21 4.23 14.34
C ALA A 107 -3.88 4.17 15.12
N THR A 108 -3.68 5.11 16.04
CA THR A 108 -2.55 5.10 16.98
C THR A 108 -3.11 4.95 18.40
N GLY A 109 -2.77 3.84 19.06
CA GLY A 109 -3.17 3.51 20.43
C GLY A 109 -2.01 3.61 21.43
N VAL A 110 -2.29 3.22 22.67
CA VAL A 110 -1.30 3.21 23.77
C VAL A 110 -0.12 2.29 23.45
N GLU A 111 -0.39 1.12 22.87
CA GLU A 111 0.66 0.15 22.48
C GLU A 111 1.68 0.75 21.50
N HIS A 112 1.21 1.59 20.56
CA HIS A 112 2.12 2.32 19.68
C HIS A 112 2.99 3.31 20.46
N ALA A 113 2.40 4.06 21.41
CA ALA A 113 3.12 5.06 22.19
C ALA A 113 4.20 4.42 23.08
N GLU A 114 3.93 3.26 23.65
CA GLU A 114 4.89 2.50 24.46
C GLU A 114 6.11 2.09 23.60
N VAL A 115 5.90 1.47 22.46
CA VAL A 115 6.98 1.06 21.56
C VAL A 115 7.75 2.28 21.02
N PHE A 116 7.06 3.35 20.61
CA PHE A 116 7.73 4.57 20.15
C PHE A 116 8.61 5.18 21.25
N SER A 117 8.18 5.11 22.51
CA SER A 117 8.97 5.60 23.65
C SER A 117 10.22 4.76 23.88
N GLU A 118 10.10 3.43 23.81
CA GLU A 118 11.23 2.50 23.97
C GLU A 118 12.26 2.65 22.85
N VAL A 119 11.80 2.71 21.59
CA VAL A 119 12.68 2.90 20.43
C VAL A 119 13.35 4.28 20.48
N ALA A 120 12.60 5.33 20.85
CA ALA A 120 13.16 6.68 20.98
C ALA A 120 14.27 6.74 22.06
N ALA A 121 14.07 6.02 23.18
CA ALA A 121 15.09 5.93 24.23
C ALA A 121 16.33 5.17 23.73
N ALA A 122 16.15 4.06 23.00
CA ALA A 122 17.27 3.31 22.44
C ALA A 122 18.03 4.12 21.38
N ALA A 123 17.33 4.83 20.50
CA ALA A 123 17.93 5.69 19.47
C ALA A 123 18.74 6.84 20.08
N ALA A 124 18.21 7.51 21.11
CA ALA A 124 18.96 8.55 21.81
C ALA A 124 20.20 7.98 22.52
N ALA A 125 20.08 6.83 23.18
CA ALA A 125 21.19 6.18 23.87
C ALA A 125 22.29 5.69 22.92
N SER A 126 21.95 5.29 21.68
CA SER A 126 22.95 4.83 20.70
C SER A 126 23.93 5.92 20.26
N LEU A 127 23.55 7.19 20.39
CA LEU A 127 24.36 8.32 19.96
C LEU A 127 25.45 8.71 20.97
N GLY A 128 25.22 8.49 22.27
CA GLY A 128 26.14 8.94 23.31
C GLY A 128 26.49 10.43 23.15
N GLU A 129 27.80 10.76 23.04
CA GLU A 129 28.28 12.14 22.85
C GLU A 129 27.97 12.69 21.45
N ASP A 130 27.78 11.83 20.45
CA ASP A 130 27.42 12.23 19.08
C ASP A 130 26.01 12.87 19.00
N ILE A 131 25.25 12.84 20.08
CA ILE A 131 23.96 13.52 20.18
C ILE A 131 24.09 15.04 19.94
N THR A 132 25.26 15.61 20.17
CA THR A 132 25.54 17.01 19.89
C THR A 132 25.73 17.31 18.40
N LEU A 133 25.84 16.29 17.53
CA LEU A 133 26.12 16.41 16.08
C LEU A 133 27.35 17.27 15.75
N GLY A 134 28.36 17.24 16.60
CA GLY A 134 29.56 18.08 16.43
C GLY A 134 29.27 19.59 16.53
N ILE A 135 28.12 19.98 17.08
CA ILE A 135 27.90 21.37 17.48
C ILE A 135 28.78 21.62 18.71
N ALA A 136 29.64 22.59 18.61
CA ALA A 136 30.51 23.01 19.74
C ALA A 136 29.66 23.80 20.78
N CYS A 137 28.63 23.14 21.30
CA CYS A 137 27.68 23.67 22.26
C CYS A 137 27.54 22.67 23.41
N ASP A 138 28.08 23.06 24.52
CA ASP A 138 27.99 22.37 25.80
C ASP A 138 27.22 23.20 26.85
N ASP A 139 26.62 24.31 26.43
CA ASP A 139 25.91 25.26 27.28
C ASP A 139 24.50 25.55 26.79
N PHE A 140 23.70 26.18 27.66
CA PHE A 140 22.28 26.48 27.41
C PHE A 140 22.07 27.88 26.78
N ARG A 141 23.07 28.47 26.11
CA ARG A 141 22.86 29.71 25.35
C ARG A 141 21.83 29.49 24.25
N THR A 142 21.00 30.49 24.03
CA THR A 142 19.88 30.42 23.08
C THR A 142 20.32 29.94 21.71
N GLU A 143 21.44 30.46 21.19
CA GLU A 143 21.98 30.12 19.87
C GLU A 143 22.38 28.63 19.79
N CYS A 144 22.96 28.08 20.88
CA CYS A 144 23.30 26.67 20.96
C CYS A 144 22.06 25.78 20.94
N VAL A 145 21.12 26.07 21.83
CA VAL A 145 19.85 25.32 21.92
C VAL A 145 19.10 25.35 20.59
N GLU A 146 18.94 26.52 19.96
CA GLU A 146 18.24 26.64 18.69
C GLU A 146 18.97 25.93 17.55
N SER A 147 20.32 26.05 17.49
CA SER A 147 21.11 25.36 16.48
C SER A 147 20.94 23.84 16.57
N TRP A 148 20.93 23.30 17.79
CA TRP A 148 20.72 21.88 18.04
C TRP A 148 19.30 21.44 17.62
N ILE A 149 18.26 22.19 18.06
CA ILE A 149 16.86 21.90 17.72
C ILE A 149 16.65 21.93 16.20
N ARG A 150 17.19 22.94 15.51
CA ARG A 150 17.06 23.04 14.04
C ARG A 150 17.73 21.86 13.35
N ARG A 151 18.94 21.53 13.73
CA ARG A 151 19.74 20.50 13.06
C ARG A 151 19.11 19.11 13.19
N TRP A 152 18.66 18.73 14.39
CA TRP A 152 17.94 17.49 14.60
C TRP A 152 16.54 17.54 14.03
N GLY A 153 15.82 18.63 14.22
CA GLY A 153 14.46 18.78 13.72
C GLY A 153 14.39 18.71 12.19
N GLU A 154 15.27 19.39 11.46
CA GLU A 154 15.33 19.30 9.99
C GLU A 154 15.62 17.88 9.51
N ARG A 155 16.56 17.20 10.18
CA ARG A 155 16.90 15.81 9.86
C ARG A 155 15.73 14.86 10.12
N LEU A 156 15.08 14.95 11.28
CA LEU A 156 14.03 14.01 11.70
C LEU A 156 12.68 14.31 11.06
N PHE A 157 12.33 15.60 10.90
CA PHE A 157 11.05 16.00 10.30
C PHE A 157 11.12 16.05 8.77
N ARG A 158 12.32 15.81 8.22
CA ARG A 158 12.56 15.67 6.78
C ARG A 158 12.15 16.92 5.98
N ARG A 159 12.17 18.09 6.62
CA ARG A 159 11.85 19.41 6.07
C ARG A 159 12.39 20.51 6.98
N PRO A 160 12.48 21.77 6.51
CA PRO A 160 12.76 22.90 7.39
C PRO A 160 11.75 22.99 8.52
N LEU A 161 12.21 23.38 9.70
CA LEU A 161 11.31 23.63 10.83
C LEU A 161 10.44 24.85 10.56
N ARG A 162 9.17 24.74 10.89
CA ARG A 162 8.22 25.85 10.85
C ARG A 162 8.46 26.82 12.00
N PRO A 163 8.09 28.11 11.84
CA PRO A 163 8.06 29.03 12.95
C PRO A 163 7.25 28.44 14.12
N GLY A 164 7.79 28.52 15.32
CA GLY A 164 7.17 27.95 16.52
C GLY A 164 7.56 26.51 16.85
N GLU A 165 8.03 25.69 15.90
CA GLU A 165 8.50 24.33 16.22
C GLU A 165 9.79 24.34 17.05
N VAL A 166 10.70 25.29 16.80
CA VAL A 166 11.88 25.51 17.65
C VAL A 166 11.45 25.88 19.07
N ASP A 167 10.47 26.78 19.19
CA ASP A 167 9.95 27.23 20.48
C ASP A 167 9.29 26.09 21.27
N GLY A 168 8.71 25.11 20.60
CA GLY A 168 8.11 23.95 21.24
C GLY A 168 9.09 23.05 21.98
N PHE A 169 10.37 23.01 21.58
CA PHE A 169 11.40 22.18 22.20
C PHE A 169 12.28 22.92 23.19
N ARG A 170 12.35 24.26 23.15
CA ARG A 170 13.13 25.06 24.12
C ARG A 170 12.79 24.79 25.60
N PRO A 171 11.51 24.58 26.01
CA PRO A 171 11.15 24.29 27.38
C PRO A 171 11.85 23.06 27.97
N VAL A 172 12.19 22.06 27.14
CA VAL A 172 12.92 20.87 27.60
C VAL A 172 14.31 21.27 28.08
N PHE A 173 15.02 22.10 27.34
CA PHE A 173 16.35 22.59 27.72
C PHE A 173 16.30 23.49 28.96
N ALA A 174 15.30 24.37 29.03
CA ALA A 174 15.12 25.25 30.19
C ALA A 174 14.82 24.46 31.48
N LEU A 175 13.99 23.43 31.39
CA LEU A 175 13.67 22.56 32.52
C LEU A 175 14.93 21.83 33.01
N VAL A 176 15.67 21.17 32.12
CA VAL A 176 16.88 20.41 32.48
C VAL A 176 17.95 21.32 33.09
N GLN A 177 18.10 22.53 32.56
CA GLN A 177 19.02 23.54 33.13
C GLN A 177 18.60 23.96 34.55
N SER A 178 17.28 24.10 34.79
CA SER A 178 16.79 24.50 36.14
C SER A 178 16.98 23.40 37.19
N GLU A 179 17.05 22.13 36.76
CA GLU A 179 17.36 20.97 37.62
C GLU A 179 18.89 20.78 37.83
N GLY A 180 19.73 21.61 37.22
CA GLY A 180 21.19 21.56 37.36
C GLY A 180 21.85 20.46 36.54
N GLU A 181 21.16 19.90 35.59
CA GLU A 181 21.67 18.86 34.69
C GLU A 181 22.34 19.45 33.43
N GLY A 182 23.18 18.65 32.73
CA GLY A 182 23.96 19.10 31.60
C GLY A 182 23.22 19.13 30.27
N PHE A 183 23.80 19.80 29.27
CA PHE A 183 23.24 19.95 27.92
C PHE A 183 22.94 18.60 27.24
N VAL A 184 23.80 17.59 27.40
CA VAL A 184 23.60 16.24 26.83
C VAL A 184 22.32 15.59 27.35
N VAL A 185 22.00 15.79 28.63
CA VAL A 185 20.72 15.27 29.20
C VAL A 185 19.52 15.97 28.57
N ALA A 186 19.61 17.29 28.36
CA ALA A 186 18.55 18.04 27.68
C ALA A 186 18.40 17.60 26.21
N ALA A 187 19.52 17.38 25.53
CA ALA A 187 19.55 16.89 24.16
C ALA A 187 18.92 15.48 24.03
N ASP A 188 19.23 14.55 24.95
CA ASP A 188 18.62 13.21 24.99
C ASP A 188 17.09 13.30 25.14
N LEU A 189 16.61 14.07 26.10
CA LEU A 189 15.17 14.23 26.32
C LEU A 189 14.46 14.92 25.15
N ALA A 190 15.08 15.96 24.58
CA ALA A 190 14.54 16.65 23.41
C ALA A 190 14.48 15.75 22.17
N LEU A 191 15.52 14.94 21.95
CA LEU A 191 15.55 13.97 20.86
C LEU A 191 14.44 12.92 20.99
N ARG A 192 14.26 12.37 22.19
CA ARG A 192 13.15 11.43 22.47
C ARG A 192 11.79 12.08 22.23
N ALA A 193 11.61 13.36 22.60
CA ALA A 193 10.38 14.08 22.32
C ALA A 193 10.18 14.31 20.80
N MET A 194 11.23 14.60 20.05
CA MET A 194 11.17 14.72 18.58
C MET A 194 10.75 13.41 17.92
N LEU A 195 11.33 12.28 18.34
CA LEU A 195 11.04 10.95 17.78
C LEU A 195 9.62 10.44 18.06
N GLN A 196 8.97 10.99 19.09
CA GLN A 196 7.58 10.69 19.44
C GLN A 196 6.60 11.74 18.92
N SER A 197 7.09 12.79 18.25
CA SER A 197 6.23 13.86 17.75
C SER A 197 5.49 13.45 16.46
N PRO A 198 4.31 14.04 16.21
CA PRO A 198 3.60 13.81 14.94
C PRO A 198 4.45 14.17 13.70
N GLN A 199 5.36 15.13 13.81
CA GLN A 199 6.24 15.54 12.73
C GLN A 199 7.21 14.43 12.29
N PHE A 200 7.60 13.55 13.20
CA PHE A 200 8.41 12.38 12.89
C PHE A 200 7.53 11.19 12.47
N LEU A 201 6.48 10.91 13.23
CA LEU A 201 5.68 9.69 13.10
C LEU A 201 4.75 9.68 11.89
N TYR A 202 4.44 10.84 11.29
CA TYR A 202 3.48 10.96 10.19
C TYR A 202 4.11 11.58 8.94
N HIS A 203 3.55 11.23 7.80
CA HIS A 203 3.76 11.96 6.55
C HIS A 203 2.92 13.24 6.60
N LEU A 204 3.59 14.34 6.84
CA LEU A 204 2.97 15.67 6.95
C LEU A 204 3.45 16.56 5.81
N GLU A 205 2.55 16.91 4.91
CA GLU A 205 2.76 17.89 3.86
C GLU A 205 2.03 19.18 4.20
N ASP A 206 2.55 20.30 3.72
CA ASP A 206 1.91 21.59 3.98
C ASP A 206 0.67 21.76 3.09
N ARG A 207 -0.50 21.62 3.68
CA ARG A 207 -1.80 21.75 3.01
C ARG A 207 -2.41 23.14 3.11
N ARG A 208 -1.66 24.11 3.65
CA ARG A 208 -2.12 25.50 3.75
C ARG A 208 -2.14 26.15 2.37
N GLY A 209 -3.14 26.98 2.14
CA GLY A 209 -3.34 27.67 0.88
C GLY A 209 -4.74 27.44 0.33
N GLU A 210 -5.09 28.18 -0.71
CA GLU A 210 -6.41 28.13 -1.36
C GLU A 210 -6.36 27.49 -2.76
N ARG A 211 -5.15 27.17 -3.24
CA ARG A 211 -4.93 26.66 -4.60
C ARG A 211 -3.99 25.47 -4.60
N VAL A 212 -4.09 24.65 -5.63
CA VAL A 212 -3.11 23.62 -5.94
C VAL A 212 -1.74 24.26 -6.16
N ARG A 213 -0.72 23.70 -5.53
CA ARG A 213 0.66 24.14 -5.63
C ARG A 213 1.62 22.96 -5.80
N PRO A 214 2.82 23.20 -6.37
CA PRO A 214 3.89 22.22 -6.24
C PRO A 214 4.18 21.91 -4.76
N LEU A 215 4.59 20.69 -4.46
CA LEU A 215 5.15 20.36 -3.17
C LEU A 215 6.42 21.20 -2.92
N ASP A 216 6.71 21.46 -1.65
CA ASP A 216 8.05 21.92 -1.28
C ASP A 216 9.10 20.90 -1.75
N PRO A 217 10.29 21.33 -2.20
CA PRO A 217 11.29 20.40 -2.73
C PRO A 217 11.65 19.26 -1.78
N LEU A 218 11.71 19.50 -0.46
CA LEU A 218 11.98 18.45 0.52
C LEU A 218 10.75 17.55 0.76
N GLU A 219 9.52 18.10 0.69
CA GLU A 219 8.30 17.28 0.69
C GLU A 219 8.26 16.34 -0.51
N LEU A 220 8.65 16.83 -1.70
CA LEU A 220 8.75 16.01 -2.91
C LEU A 220 9.83 14.94 -2.78
N ALA A 221 11.01 15.29 -2.28
CA ALA A 221 12.07 14.32 -2.01
C ALA A 221 11.59 13.20 -1.05
N ASN A 222 10.83 13.54 -0.02
CA ASN A 222 10.21 12.56 0.87
C ASN A 222 9.25 11.64 0.12
N ARG A 223 8.32 12.20 -0.67
CA ARG A 223 7.40 11.36 -1.47
C ARG A 223 8.15 10.39 -2.37
N ILE A 224 9.19 10.86 -3.08
CA ILE A 224 10.02 10.02 -3.95
C ILE A 224 10.74 8.94 -3.15
N ALA A 225 11.33 9.29 -2.00
CA ALA A 225 12.06 8.34 -1.18
C ALA A 225 11.15 7.23 -0.62
N TYR A 226 9.99 7.59 -0.11
CA TYR A 226 9.03 6.59 0.39
C TYR A 226 8.30 5.82 -0.73
N LEU A 227 8.19 6.37 -1.93
CA LEU A 227 7.75 5.63 -3.11
C LEU A 227 8.75 4.52 -3.47
N VAL A 228 10.05 4.86 -3.59
CA VAL A 228 11.07 3.97 -4.15
C VAL A 228 11.71 3.08 -3.08
N TRP A 229 11.90 3.57 -1.86
CA TRP A 229 12.66 2.87 -0.80
C TRP A 229 11.87 2.54 0.45
N ARG A 230 10.68 3.14 0.66
CA ARG A 230 9.96 3.06 1.94
C ARG A 230 10.81 3.53 3.13
N ALA A 231 11.69 4.48 2.90
CA ALA A 231 12.66 5.03 3.83
C ALA A 231 12.89 6.52 3.54
N PRO A 232 13.49 7.30 4.44
CA PRO A 232 13.76 8.72 4.23
C PRO A 232 14.77 8.95 3.08
N PRO A 233 14.80 10.19 2.52
CA PRO A 233 15.75 10.58 1.49
C PRO A 233 17.19 10.38 1.95
N ASP A 234 18.05 9.95 1.03
CA ASP A 234 19.48 9.97 1.23
C ASP A 234 20.05 11.39 1.05
N PRO A 235 21.32 11.62 1.43
CA PRO A 235 21.94 12.94 1.29
C PRO A 235 21.98 13.46 -0.15
N GLU A 236 22.01 12.59 -1.16
CA GLU A 236 22.03 12.99 -2.56
C GLU A 236 20.67 13.53 -3.00
N LEU A 237 19.58 12.81 -2.70
CA LEU A 237 18.23 13.27 -3.01
C LEU A 237 17.86 14.53 -2.22
N ALA A 238 18.26 14.61 -0.94
CA ALA A 238 18.05 15.79 -0.11
C ALA A 238 18.79 17.02 -0.66
N ARG A 239 20.01 16.85 -1.16
CA ARG A 239 20.77 17.90 -1.81
C ARG A 239 20.10 18.34 -3.12
N ALA A 240 19.69 17.40 -3.98
CA ALA A 240 18.98 17.74 -5.21
C ALA A 240 17.71 18.57 -4.93
N ALA A 241 17.01 18.26 -3.84
CA ALA A 241 15.85 19.05 -3.39
C ALA A 241 16.27 20.47 -2.97
N THR A 242 17.28 20.61 -2.10
CA THR A 242 17.70 21.92 -1.57
C THR A 242 18.31 22.82 -2.64
N GLU A 243 18.93 22.25 -3.68
CA GLU A 243 19.46 22.95 -4.84
C GLU A 243 18.38 23.27 -5.89
N GLY A 244 17.12 22.88 -5.65
CA GLY A 244 15.98 23.14 -6.54
C GLY A 244 15.96 22.31 -7.82
N GLN A 245 16.79 21.28 -7.92
CA GLN A 245 16.89 20.42 -9.11
C GLN A 245 15.61 19.61 -9.36
N LEU A 246 14.86 19.26 -8.31
CA LEU A 246 13.61 18.49 -8.43
C LEU A 246 12.44 19.31 -9.03
N ALA A 247 12.65 20.56 -9.44
CA ALA A 247 11.70 21.30 -10.27
C ALA A 247 11.63 20.75 -11.70
N GLU A 248 12.68 20.08 -12.16
CA GLU A 248 12.77 19.53 -13.52
C GLU A 248 12.41 18.04 -13.54
N PRO A 249 11.44 17.61 -14.38
CA PRO A 249 11.04 16.20 -14.48
C PRO A 249 12.20 15.25 -14.80
N SER A 250 13.16 15.68 -15.63
CA SER A 250 14.34 14.90 -15.97
C SER A 250 15.26 14.64 -14.77
N ALA A 251 15.35 15.58 -13.83
CA ALA A 251 16.11 15.40 -12.60
C ALA A 251 15.38 14.43 -11.64
N ILE A 252 14.06 14.50 -11.56
CA ILE A 252 13.26 13.52 -10.81
C ILE A 252 13.48 12.12 -11.38
N GLU A 253 13.36 11.97 -12.71
CA GLU A 253 13.63 10.70 -13.38
C GLU A 253 15.02 10.16 -13.07
N ALA A 254 16.06 10.99 -13.17
CA ALA A 254 17.43 10.60 -12.88
C ALA A 254 17.58 10.08 -11.44
N GLN A 255 16.95 10.73 -10.46
CA GLN A 255 16.97 10.30 -9.06
C GLN A 255 16.20 8.98 -8.87
N VAL A 256 15.01 8.83 -9.43
CA VAL A 256 14.22 7.59 -9.33
C VAL A 256 15.00 6.41 -9.93
N ARG A 257 15.58 6.57 -11.14
CA ARG A 257 16.37 5.52 -11.78
C ARG A 257 17.65 5.18 -10.99
N ARG A 258 18.30 6.18 -10.39
CA ARG A 258 19.43 5.96 -9.48
C ARG A 258 18.99 5.14 -8.26
N MET A 259 17.93 5.56 -7.62
CA MET A 259 17.40 4.93 -6.41
C MET A 259 16.89 3.50 -6.68
N ALA A 260 16.33 3.23 -7.85
CA ALA A 260 15.87 1.91 -8.25
C ALA A 260 17.02 0.87 -8.35
N ARG A 261 18.26 1.31 -8.49
CA ARG A 261 19.45 0.42 -8.49
C ARG A 261 19.89 0.00 -7.09
N ASP A 262 19.43 0.70 -6.05
CA ASP A 262 19.72 0.35 -4.66
C ASP A 262 18.89 -0.88 -4.24
N PRO A 263 19.46 -1.85 -3.49
CA PRO A 263 18.71 -3.00 -2.96
C PRO A 263 17.45 -2.63 -2.18
N LYS A 264 17.39 -1.45 -1.57
CA LYS A 264 16.20 -0.95 -0.87
C LYS A 264 14.96 -0.90 -1.77
N ALA A 265 15.15 -0.62 -3.07
CA ALA A 265 14.04 -0.56 -4.03
C ALA A 265 13.41 -1.94 -4.24
N ARG A 266 14.22 -3.00 -4.33
CA ARG A 266 13.72 -4.38 -4.43
C ARG A 266 12.88 -4.74 -3.21
N THR A 267 13.40 -4.45 -2.01
CA THR A 267 12.65 -4.71 -0.78
C THR A 267 11.36 -3.88 -0.70
N ALA A 268 11.37 -2.64 -1.16
CA ALA A 268 10.17 -1.79 -1.20
C ALA A 268 9.11 -2.34 -2.17
N ALA A 269 9.53 -2.84 -3.34
CA ALA A 269 8.63 -3.49 -4.29
C ALA A 269 8.03 -4.79 -3.73
N ARG A 270 8.83 -5.65 -3.09
CA ARG A 270 8.32 -6.86 -2.43
C ARG A 270 7.24 -6.51 -1.40
N ILE A 271 7.45 -5.50 -0.55
CA ILE A 271 6.47 -5.03 0.43
C ILE A 271 5.18 -4.58 -0.26
N PHE A 272 5.28 -3.84 -1.37
CA PHE A 272 4.11 -3.43 -2.14
C PHE A 272 3.39 -4.65 -2.73
N ILE A 273 4.12 -5.59 -3.35
CA ILE A 273 3.52 -6.79 -3.94
C ILE A 273 2.85 -7.65 -2.88
N GLU A 274 3.50 -7.90 -1.74
CA GLU A 274 2.90 -8.65 -0.63
C GLU A 274 1.60 -8.02 -0.14
N ASP A 275 1.57 -6.69 -0.02
CA ASP A 275 0.37 -5.96 0.36
C ASP A 275 -0.69 -6.00 -0.75
N TRP A 276 -0.30 -5.81 -2.02
CA TRP A 276 -1.21 -5.84 -3.16
C TRP A 276 -1.92 -7.19 -3.29
N VAL A 277 -1.19 -8.30 -3.19
CA VAL A 277 -1.78 -9.65 -3.32
C VAL A 277 -2.25 -10.24 -1.98
N ASP A 278 -2.23 -9.45 -0.89
CA ASP A 278 -2.71 -9.82 0.45
C ASP A 278 -2.04 -11.08 1.03
N LEU A 279 -0.72 -11.22 0.84
CA LEU A 279 0.04 -12.37 1.38
C LEU A 279 0.03 -12.44 2.91
N GLY A 280 -0.32 -11.37 3.61
CA GLY A 280 -0.55 -11.41 5.06
C GLY A 280 -1.60 -12.43 5.49
N ARG A 281 -2.49 -12.85 4.58
CA ARG A 281 -3.43 -13.95 4.83
C ARG A 281 -2.76 -15.31 4.94
N LEU A 282 -1.58 -15.49 4.35
CA LEU A 282 -0.84 -16.75 4.43
C LEU A 282 -0.55 -17.16 5.88
N GLU A 283 -0.31 -16.18 6.76
CA GLU A 283 -0.11 -16.45 8.19
C GLU A 283 -1.35 -17.08 8.87
N ARG A 284 -2.54 -16.74 8.38
CA ARG A 284 -3.80 -17.31 8.88
C ARG A 284 -4.08 -18.74 8.38
N ALA A 285 -3.35 -19.20 7.38
CA ALA A 285 -3.44 -20.57 6.84
C ALA A 285 -2.78 -21.64 7.76
N VAL A 286 -2.76 -21.39 9.08
CA VAL A 286 -2.05 -22.19 10.10
C VAL A 286 -2.48 -23.66 10.14
N ARG A 287 -3.70 -23.97 9.70
CA ARG A 287 -4.25 -25.33 9.84
C ARG A 287 -3.86 -26.29 8.71
N ILE A 288 -3.34 -25.77 7.61
CA ILE A 288 -3.07 -26.56 6.39
C ILE A 288 -1.62 -26.49 5.92
N LEU A 289 -0.89 -25.45 6.33
CA LEU A 289 0.50 -25.23 5.97
C LEU A 289 1.37 -25.21 7.22
N SER A 290 2.48 -25.92 7.19
CA SER A 290 3.57 -25.75 8.14
C SER A 290 4.27 -24.40 7.91
N ASP A 291 4.95 -23.88 8.94
CA ASP A 291 5.72 -22.64 8.83
C ASP A 291 6.80 -22.74 7.74
N ARG A 292 7.34 -23.93 7.50
CA ARG A 292 8.31 -24.20 6.44
C ARG A 292 7.70 -24.05 5.05
N GLN A 293 6.47 -24.56 4.84
CA GLN A 293 5.77 -24.39 3.56
C GLN A 293 5.42 -22.93 3.31
N LYS A 294 4.99 -22.20 4.33
CA LYS A 294 4.75 -20.76 4.22
C LYS A 294 6.03 -19.99 3.84
N ALA A 295 7.18 -20.38 4.46
CA ALA A 295 8.47 -19.79 4.12
C ALA A 295 8.87 -20.10 2.68
N ASP A 296 8.70 -21.33 2.21
CA ASP A 296 8.98 -21.73 0.83
C ASP A 296 8.07 -20.94 -0.15
N PHE A 297 6.79 -20.77 0.13
CA PHE A 297 5.88 -19.98 -0.69
C PHE A 297 6.24 -18.49 -0.75
N ARG A 298 6.71 -17.92 0.36
CA ARG A 298 7.21 -16.52 0.37
C ARG A 298 8.47 -16.38 -0.46
N GLU A 299 9.43 -17.27 -0.26
CA GLU A 299 10.71 -17.27 -0.97
C GLU A 299 10.50 -17.44 -2.49
N GLU A 300 9.56 -18.32 -2.92
CA GLU A 300 9.16 -18.43 -4.33
C GLU A 300 8.74 -17.07 -4.88
N THR A 301 7.78 -16.44 -4.20
CA THR A 301 7.20 -15.17 -4.65
C THR A 301 8.24 -14.04 -4.66
N GLU A 302 9.09 -13.94 -3.63
CA GLU A 302 10.14 -12.93 -3.57
C GLU A 302 11.16 -13.07 -4.69
N ARG A 303 11.65 -14.29 -4.94
CA ARG A 303 12.59 -14.57 -6.03
C ARG A 303 11.97 -14.30 -7.40
N PHE A 304 10.71 -14.69 -7.56
CA PHE A 304 9.96 -14.45 -8.78
C PHE A 304 9.78 -12.95 -9.05
N VAL A 305 9.33 -12.20 -8.08
CA VAL A 305 9.17 -10.73 -8.19
C VAL A 305 10.50 -10.05 -8.52
N ASP A 306 11.58 -10.43 -7.83
CA ASP A 306 12.90 -9.87 -8.11
C ASP A 306 13.39 -10.18 -9.51
N HIS A 307 13.14 -11.38 -9.99
CA HIS A 307 13.57 -11.78 -11.32
C HIS A 307 12.81 -11.01 -12.40
N VAL A 308 11.48 -10.99 -12.33
CA VAL A 308 10.65 -10.27 -13.30
C VAL A 308 10.96 -8.78 -13.30
N LEU A 309 10.99 -8.13 -12.15
CA LEU A 309 11.06 -6.66 -12.09
C LEU A 309 12.49 -6.09 -12.27
N TRP A 310 13.55 -6.87 -11.94
CA TRP A 310 14.93 -6.36 -11.98
C TRP A 310 15.90 -7.16 -12.84
N THR A 311 15.67 -8.44 -13.07
CA THR A 311 16.55 -9.22 -13.95
C THR A 311 16.09 -9.10 -15.40
N GLU A 312 14.76 -9.15 -15.61
CA GLU A 312 14.15 -9.01 -16.94
C GLU A 312 13.71 -7.58 -17.26
N ASP A 313 13.84 -6.65 -16.30
CA ASP A 313 13.36 -5.26 -16.43
C ASP A 313 11.88 -5.19 -16.81
N GLY A 314 11.07 -6.12 -16.27
CA GLY A 314 9.65 -6.26 -16.56
C GLY A 314 8.77 -5.32 -15.76
N GLY A 315 7.49 -5.26 -16.13
CA GLY A 315 6.43 -4.52 -15.45
C GLY A 315 5.54 -5.41 -14.58
N LEU A 316 4.55 -4.78 -13.92
CA LEU A 316 3.60 -5.53 -13.08
C LEU A 316 2.72 -6.50 -13.87
N VAL A 317 2.50 -6.25 -15.16
CA VAL A 317 1.75 -7.16 -16.04
C VAL A 317 2.51 -8.47 -16.28
N ASP A 318 3.84 -8.41 -16.30
CA ASP A 318 4.68 -9.58 -16.55
C ASP A 318 4.66 -10.54 -15.35
N LEU A 319 4.38 -10.03 -14.13
CA LEU A 319 4.10 -10.88 -12.96
C LEU A 319 2.90 -11.81 -13.18
N LEU A 320 1.92 -11.40 -14.00
CA LEU A 320 0.77 -12.25 -14.33
C LEU A 320 1.09 -13.28 -15.41
N GLY A 321 1.97 -12.92 -16.36
CA GLY A 321 2.15 -13.65 -17.61
C GLY A 321 3.40 -14.54 -17.70
N ALA A 322 4.33 -14.44 -16.75
CA ALA A 322 5.57 -15.21 -16.81
C ALA A 322 5.34 -16.73 -16.78
N ASP A 323 6.00 -17.45 -17.67
CA ASP A 323 5.91 -18.90 -17.84
C ASP A 323 7.01 -19.67 -17.09
N TYR A 324 7.46 -19.11 -15.97
CA TYR A 324 8.46 -19.69 -15.07
C TYR A 324 8.15 -19.32 -13.61
N THR A 325 8.81 -20.03 -12.69
CA THR A 325 8.84 -19.69 -11.25
C THR A 325 10.18 -20.13 -10.65
N PHE A 326 10.33 -19.97 -9.33
CA PHE A 326 11.49 -20.45 -8.58
C PHE A 326 11.07 -21.58 -7.64
N LEU A 327 11.72 -22.72 -7.73
CA LEU A 327 11.41 -23.90 -6.94
C LEU A 327 12.65 -24.42 -6.23
N ASN A 328 12.44 -25.05 -5.09
CA ASN A 328 13.30 -26.02 -4.47
C ASN A 328 12.63 -27.42 -4.53
N GLU A 329 13.33 -28.47 -4.10
CA GLU A 329 12.83 -29.84 -4.11
C GLU A 329 11.46 -29.98 -3.42
N ARG A 330 11.29 -29.38 -2.26
CA ARG A 330 10.05 -29.47 -1.48
C ARG A 330 8.87 -28.79 -2.17
N LEU A 331 9.12 -27.65 -2.79
CA LEU A 331 8.07 -26.91 -3.47
C LEU A 331 7.68 -27.57 -4.80
N ALA A 332 8.64 -28.17 -5.50
CA ALA A 332 8.38 -29.00 -6.68
C ALA A 332 7.52 -30.22 -6.30
N ASP A 333 7.83 -30.92 -5.23
CA ASP A 333 6.99 -32.00 -4.67
C ASP A 333 5.59 -31.50 -4.28
N GLN A 334 5.52 -30.31 -3.67
CA GLN A 334 4.23 -29.67 -3.31
C GLN A 334 3.36 -29.41 -4.55
N TYR A 335 3.97 -29.08 -5.66
CA TYR A 335 3.28 -28.78 -6.93
C TYR A 335 3.11 -29.99 -7.86
N ASP A 336 3.56 -31.15 -7.43
CA ASP A 336 3.57 -32.39 -8.22
C ASP A 336 4.34 -32.23 -9.55
N LEU A 337 5.48 -31.54 -9.47
CA LEU A 337 6.35 -31.29 -10.62
C LEU A 337 7.57 -32.22 -10.57
N ASN A 338 7.87 -32.85 -11.71
CA ASN A 338 9.04 -33.71 -11.86
C ASN A 338 10.33 -32.87 -11.98
N ASP A 339 11.50 -33.54 -11.87
CA ASP A 339 12.82 -32.95 -12.05
C ASP A 339 13.10 -31.76 -11.10
N ALA A 340 12.79 -31.95 -9.82
CA ALA A 340 12.99 -30.97 -8.77
C ALA A 340 14.47 -30.60 -8.61
N PRO A 341 14.84 -29.29 -8.58
CA PRO A 341 16.19 -28.87 -8.19
C PRO A 341 16.43 -29.09 -6.71
N THR A 342 17.64 -29.46 -6.32
CA THR A 342 18.01 -29.65 -4.90
C THR A 342 17.93 -28.33 -4.12
N ASP A 343 18.36 -27.24 -4.73
CA ASP A 343 18.31 -25.88 -4.21
C ASP A 343 17.37 -25.01 -5.05
N TRP A 344 17.12 -23.80 -4.60
CA TRP A 344 16.33 -22.82 -5.32
C TRP A 344 16.86 -22.54 -6.73
N ALA A 345 16.08 -22.85 -7.73
CA ALA A 345 16.39 -22.56 -9.13
C ALA A 345 15.16 -22.09 -9.91
N LEU A 346 15.41 -21.36 -10.99
CA LEU A 346 14.40 -21.00 -11.97
C LEU A 346 13.91 -22.28 -12.66
N ARG A 347 12.59 -22.41 -12.74
CA ARG A 347 11.89 -23.52 -13.39
C ARG A 347 11.00 -22.97 -14.51
N ASP A 348 11.25 -23.41 -15.73
CA ASP A 348 10.37 -23.20 -16.87
C ASP A 348 9.04 -23.95 -16.68
N LEU A 349 7.92 -23.25 -16.82
CA LEU A 349 6.56 -23.76 -16.69
C LEU A 349 5.82 -23.83 -18.04
N SER A 350 6.49 -23.52 -19.15
CA SER A 350 5.86 -23.50 -20.49
C SER A 350 5.23 -24.83 -20.91
N ALA A 351 5.71 -25.95 -20.33
CA ALA A 351 5.15 -27.29 -20.51
C ALA A 351 4.10 -27.65 -19.44
N GLU A 352 3.81 -26.76 -18.50
CA GLU A 352 2.91 -26.99 -17.36
C GLU A 352 1.65 -26.12 -17.49
N PRO A 353 0.68 -26.49 -18.34
CA PRO A 353 -0.41 -25.61 -18.80
C PRO A 353 -1.33 -25.08 -17.68
N LYS A 354 -1.12 -25.48 -16.44
CA LYS A 354 -1.93 -25.09 -15.30
C LYS A 354 -1.24 -24.11 -14.36
N ARG A 355 0.03 -23.76 -14.63
CA ARG A 355 0.81 -22.86 -13.78
C ARG A 355 1.45 -21.77 -14.59
N ARG A 356 1.11 -20.52 -14.26
CA ARG A 356 1.66 -19.35 -14.94
C ARG A 356 1.56 -18.13 -14.03
N GLY A 357 2.65 -17.39 -13.91
CA GLY A 357 2.71 -16.15 -13.16
C GLY A 357 2.34 -16.26 -11.68
N ILE A 358 2.25 -15.12 -11.03
CA ILE A 358 1.98 -15.02 -9.59
C ILE A 358 0.61 -15.58 -9.18
N LEU A 359 -0.38 -15.56 -10.08
CA LEU A 359 -1.75 -15.98 -9.77
C LEU A 359 -1.87 -17.48 -9.45
N THR A 360 -0.93 -18.28 -9.92
CA THR A 360 -0.91 -19.73 -9.71
C THR A 360 0.15 -20.19 -8.69
N GLN A 361 0.85 -19.25 -8.05
CA GLN A 361 1.76 -19.58 -6.95
C GLN A 361 1.01 -20.03 -5.71
N GLY A 362 1.59 -20.98 -4.98
CA GLY A 362 1.01 -21.52 -3.76
C GLY A 362 0.76 -20.47 -2.68
N SER A 363 1.59 -19.45 -2.61
CA SER A 363 1.44 -18.30 -1.72
C SER A 363 0.08 -17.62 -1.88
N LEU A 364 -0.29 -17.23 -3.11
CA LEU A 364 -1.54 -16.55 -3.43
C LEU A 364 -2.74 -17.50 -3.32
N LEU A 365 -2.63 -18.71 -3.87
CA LEU A 365 -3.70 -19.70 -3.82
C LEU A 365 -4.08 -20.05 -2.38
N SER A 366 -3.09 -20.18 -1.48
CA SER A 366 -3.30 -20.48 -0.06
C SER A 366 -3.81 -19.27 0.73
N ALA A 367 -3.33 -18.06 0.42
CA ALA A 367 -3.82 -16.83 1.05
C ALA A 367 -5.33 -16.63 0.79
N HIS A 368 -5.83 -17.12 -0.35
CA HIS A 368 -7.22 -17.06 -0.76
C HIS A 368 -7.95 -18.40 -0.69
N ALA A 369 -7.57 -19.27 0.26
CA ALA A 369 -8.22 -20.53 0.54
C ALA A 369 -8.98 -20.53 1.89
N ASN A 370 -9.78 -21.56 2.13
CA ASN A 370 -10.42 -21.83 3.41
C ASN A 370 -10.08 -23.27 3.87
N GLY A 371 -9.02 -23.38 4.65
CA GLY A 371 -8.47 -24.70 4.95
C GLY A 371 -7.98 -25.35 3.65
N ASN A 372 -8.22 -26.65 3.48
CA ASN A 372 -7.77 -27.39 2.29
C ASN A 372 -8.66 -27.16 1.05
N ARG A 373 -9.76 -26.40 1.17
CA ARG A 373 -10.68 -26.16 0.06
C ARG A 373 -10.37 -24.87 -0.66
N PRO A 374 -10.47 -24.82 -2.00
CA PRO A 374 -10.46 -23.59 -2.71
C PRO A 374 -11.58 -22.68 -2.19
N ARG A 375 -11.32 -21.39 -2.14
CA ARG A 375 -12.33 -20.40 -1.76
C ARG A 375 -12.66 -19.56 -2.98
N MET A 376 -13.55 -20.09 -3.82
CA MET A 376 -13.93 -19.49 -5.10
C MET A 376 -14.30 -18.01 -4.95
N VAL A 377 -15.18 -17.68 -4.01
CA VAL A 377 -15.56 -16.29 -3.72
C VAL A 377 -14.36 -15.41 -3.38
N SER A 378 -13.41 -15.91 -2.56
CA SER A 378 -12.22 -15.14 -2.18
C SER A 378 -11.27 -14.91 -3.36
N ARG A 379 -11.05 -15.94 -4.20
CA ARG A 379 -10.22 -15.86 -5.40
C ARG A 379 -10.85 -14.94 -6.45
N GLY A 380 -12.15 -15.05 -6.69
CA GLY A 380 -12.88 -14.20 -7.62
C GLY A 380 -12.89 -12.73 -7.20
N LEU A 381 -13.17 -12.44 -5.94
CA LEU A 381 -13.10 -11.08 -5.39
C LEU A 381 -11.68 -10.51 -5.44
N PHE A 382 -10.66 -11.34 -5.23
CA PHE A 382 -9.27 -10.91 -5.38
C PHE A 382 -8.98 -10.47 -6.82
N ILE A 383 -9.33 -11.29 -7.82
CA ILE A 383 -9.15 -10.91 -9.24
C ILE A 383 -9.94 -9.64 -9.55
N LEU A 384 -11.20 -9.58 -9.15
CA LEU A 384 -12.05 -8.42 -9.40
C LEU A 384 -11.46 -7.12 -8.82
N ARG A 385 -11.05 -7.14 -7.54
CA ARG A 385 -10.59 -5.96 -6.81
C ARG A 385 -9.14 -5.59 -7.06
N SER A 386 -8.26 -6.60 -7.18
CA SER A 386 -6.81 -6.37 -7.23
C SER A 386 -6.25 -6.36 -8.65
N ILE A 387 -6.90 -7.02 -9.61
CA ILE A 387 -6.45 -7.12 -10.99
C ILE A 387 -7.32 -6.30 -11.96
N LEU A 388 -8.64 -6.22 -11.67
CA LEU A 388 -9.57 -5.48 -12.53
C LEU A 388 -9.95 -4.10 -11.97
N CYS A 389 -9.55 -3.76 -10.74
CA CYS A 389 -9.94 -2.54 -10.03
C CYS A 389 -11.45 -2.27 -10.05
N ARG A 390 -12.22 -3.34 -9.89
CA ARG A 390 -13.69 -3.28 -9.82
C ARG A 390 -14.14 -3.72 -8.43
N ASP A 391 -15.28 -3.23 -7.99
CA ASP A 391 -15.85 -3.62 -6.71
C ASP A 391 -17.32 -3.99 -6.86
N VAL A 392 -17.82 -4.71 -5.89
CA VAL A 392 -19.24 -5.01 -5.73
C VAL A 392 -19.73 -4.37 -4.44
N PRO A 393 -20.99 -3.91 -4.40
CA PRO A 393 -21.57 -3.40 -3.16
C PRO A 393 -21.50 -4.46 -2.04
N ASP A 394 -21.37 -4.00 -0.80
CA ASP A 394 -21.52 -4.88 0.34
C ASP A 394 -22.91 -5.53 0.34
N PRO A 395 -23.02 -6.81 0.80
CA PRO A 395 -24.31 -7.47 0.93
C PRO A 395 -25.26 -6.63 1.77
N VAL A 396 -26.51 -6.48 1.29
CA VAL A 396 -27.53 -5.77 2.07
C VAL A 396 -27.79 -6.49 3.39
N ALA A 397 -27.99 -5.71 4.46
CA ALA A 397 -28.22 -6.27 5.78
C ALA A 397 -29.43 -7.24 5.77
N GLY A 398 -29.26 -8.42 6.38
CA GLY A 398 -30.31 -9.43 6.51
C GLY A 398 -30.42 -10.42 5.35
N VAL A 399 -29.52 -10.38 4.36
CA VAL A 399 -29.43 -11.44 3.36
C VAL A 399 -28.88 -12.70 4.00
N ASP A 400 -29.64 -13.79 3.85
CA ASP A 400 -29.14 -15.11 4.24
C ASP A 400 -28.04 -15.57 3.25
N THR A 401 -26.83 -15.65 3.75
CA THR A 401 -25.65 -16.09 2.99
C THR A 401 -25.43 -17.61 3.07
N THR A 402 -26.31 -18.33 3.76
CA THR A 402 -26.19 -19.79 3.95
C THR A 402 -26.70 -20.52 2.71
N ILE A 403 -25.88 -21.40 2.14
CA ILE A 403 -26.28 -22.33 1.09
C ILE A 403 -26.63 -23.66 1.77
N THR A 404 -27.90 -23.85 2.09
CA THR A 404 -28.38 -25.01 2.89
C THR A 404 -28.94 -26.15 2.05
N ASP A 405 -29.23 -25.90 0.79
CA ASP A 405 -29.97 -26.87 -0.04
C ASP A 405 -29.06 -27.88 -0.77
N LEU A 406 -27.73 -27.62 -0.74
CA LEU A 406 -26.77 -28.53 -1.32
C LEU A 406 -26.12 -29.41 -0.26
N PRO A 407 -25.83 -30.69 -0.57
CA PRO A 407 -25.08 -31.56 0.34
C PRO A 407 -23.67 -31.07 0.57
N ASP A 408 -23.06 -31.47 1.68
CA ASP A 408 -21.67 -31.09 2.00
C ASP A 408 -20.67 -31.55 0.93
N SER A 409 -21.01 -32.62 0.19
CA SER A 409 -20.22 -33.15 -0.93
C SER A 409 -20.42 -32.39 -2.25
N ALA A 410 -21.25 -31.35 -2.31
CA ALA A 410 -21.36 -30.52 -3.52
C ALA A 410 -20.06 -29.76 -3.77
N GLY A 411 -19.58 -29.80 -5.00
CA GLY A 411 -18.41 -29.05 -5.45
C GLY A 411 -18.65 -27.54 -5.46
N GLU A 412 -17.57 -26.77 -5.58
CA GLU A 412 -17.65 -25.30 -5.59
C GLU A 412 -18.39 -24.76 -6.82
N LEU A 413 -18.34 -25.46 -7.96
CA LEU A 413 -19.13 -25.08 -9.15
C LEU A 413 -20.62 -25.13 -8.86
N ALA A 414 -21.14 -26.26 -8.32
CA ALA A 414 -22.55 -26.39 -7.98
C ALA A 414 -22.98 -25.33 -6.94
N ARG A 415 -22.13 -25.00 -6.00
CA ARG A 415 -22.38 -23.92 -5.02
C ARG A 415 -22.40 -22.54 -5.68
N SER A 416 -21.59 -22.31 -6.69
CA SER A 416 -21.61 -21.07 -7.46
C SER A 416 -22.88 -20.96 -8.30
N GLU A 417 -23.28 -22.03 -8.98
CA GLU A 417 -24.53 -22.07 -9.74
C GLU A 417 -25.73 -21.76 -8.85
N GLU A 418 -25.82 -22.38 -7.67
CA GLU A 418 -26.85 -22.07 -6.67
C GLU A 418 -26.85 -20.59 -6.25
N ARG A 419 -25.66 -19.98 -6.04
CA ARG A 419 -25.56 -18.55 -5.73
C ARG A 419 -26.05 -17.67 -6.88
N LEU A 420 -25.72 -18.04 -8.12
CA LEU A 420 -26.11 -17.28 -9.32
C LEU A 420 -27.61 -17.32 -9.56
N GLU A 421 -28.28 -18.43 -9.22
CA GLU A 421 -29.73 -18.57 -9.36
C GLU A 421 -30.53 -17.82 -8.28
N ARG A 422 -29.93 -17.55 -7.12
CA ARG A 422 -30.59 -16.81 -6.03
C ARG A 422 -30.69 -15.32 -6.35
N GLY A 423 -31.88 -14.79 -6.41
CA GLY A 423 -32.17 -13.40 -6.79
C GLY A 423 -31.43 -12.35 -5.95
N ALA A 424 -31.17 -12.63 -4.67
CA ALA A 424 -30.42 -11.73 -3.79
C ALA A 424 -28.89 -11.84 -3.93
N CYS A 425 -28.36 -12.99 -4.39
CA CYS A 425 -26.92 -13.28 -4.47
C CYS A 425 -26.39 -13.13 -5.90
N GLY A 426 -27.20 -13.55 -6.89
CA GLY A 426 -26.79 -13.65 -8.30
C GLY A 426 -26.16 -12.40 -8.89
N PRO A 427 -26.74 -11.20 -8.71
CA PRO A 427 -26.18 -9.98 -9.30
C PRO A 427 -24.74 -9.66 -8.85
N CYS A 428 -24.40 -9.94 -7.60
CA CYS A 428 -23.04 -9.74 -7.09
C CYS A 428 -22.12 -10.88 -7.52
N HIS A 429 -22.57 -12.14 -7.36
CA HIS A 429 -21.74 -13.32 -7.66
C HIS A 429 -21.41 -13.44 -9.16
N ALA A 430 -22.31 -13.00 -10.05
CA ALA A 430 -22.03 -12.94 -11.49
C ALA A 430 -20.85 -12.06 -11.87
N ALA A 431 -20.44 -11.12 -11.00
CA ALA A 431 -19.29 -10.26 -11.24
C ALA A 431 -17.94 -10.90 -10.91
N PHE A 432 -17.90 -11.91 -10.03
CA PHE A 432 -16.62 -12.46 -9.56
C PHE A 432 -16.51 -13.98 -9.51
N ASP A 433 -17.60 -14.74 -9.35
CA ASP A 433 -17.52 -16.21 -9.36
C ASP A 433 -16.90 -16.73 -10.68
N PRO A 434 -17.32 -16.21 -11.87
CA PRO A 434 -16.72 -16.66 -13.14
C PRO A 434 -15.22 -16.38 -13.28
N LEU A 435 -14.65 -15.44 -12.52
CA LEU A 435 -13.21 -15.17 -12.51
C LEU A 435 -12.41 -16.22 -11.70
N ALA A 436 -13.11 -16.95 -10.84
CA ALA A 436 -12.47 -17.93 -9.96
C ALA A 436 -12.49 -19.36 -10.51
N TYR A 437 -13.29 -19.65 -11.53
CA TYR A 437 -13.43 -21.00 -12.07
C TYR A 437 -12.09 -21.57 -12.56
N ALA A 438 -11.26 -20.75 -13.19
CA ALA A 438 -9.90 -21.14 -13.60
C ALA A 438 -9.03 -21.69 -12.45
N PHE A 439 -9.36 -21.34 -11.20
CA PHE A 439 -8.59 -21.71 -10.01
C PHE A 439 -9.27 -22.78 -9.15
N ASP A 440 -10.41 -23.33 -9.57
CA ASP A 440 -11.16 -24.31 -8.80
C ASP A 440 -10.38 -25.62 -8.59
N GLY A 441 -9.57 -26.01 -9.58
CA GLY A 441 -8.70 -27.17 -9.49
C GLY A 441 -7.53 -27.06 -8.51
N PHE A 442 -7.25 -25.88 -7.94
CA PHE A 442 -6.19 -25.69 -6.96
C PHE A 442 -6.75 -25.74 -5.54
N ASP A 443 -6.27 -26.70 -4.74
CA ASP A 443 -6.61 -26.83 -3.33
C ASP A 443 -6.07 -25.64 -2.48
N GLY A 444 -6.30 -25.71 -1.16
CA GLY A 444 -5.82 -24.72 -0.21
C GLY A 444 -4.30 -24.72 -0.01
N ALA A 445 -3.60 -25.74 -0.46
CA ALA A 445 -2.14 -25.86 -0.42
C ALA A 445 -1.49 -25.60 -1.79
N GLY A 446 -2.25 -25.14 -2.78
CA GLY A 446 -1.77 -24.83 -4.12
C GLY A 446 -1.50 -26.04 -5.01
N ARG A 447 -1.99 -27.25 -4.65
CA ARG A 447 -1.90 -28.45 -5.50
C ARG A 447 -3.02 -28.43 -6.52
N PHE A 448 -2.75 -28.93 -7.70
CA PHE A 448 -3.77 -29.04 -8.74
C PHE A 448 -4.38 -30.44 -8.78
N SER A 449 -5.72 -30.52 -8.94
CA SER A 449 -6.47 -31.74 -9.23
C SER A 449 -7.57 -31.43 -10.23
N SER A 450 -7.92 -32.39 -11.09
CA SER A 450 -9.07 -32.29 -12.01
C SER A 450 -10.41 -32.64 -11.33
N THR A 451 -10.35 -33.11 -10.09
CA THR A 451 -11.52 -33.41 -9.27
C THR A 451 -11.32 -32.88 -7.86
N ASP A 452 -12.42 -32.49 -7.20
CA ASP A 452 -12.41 -32.15 -5.79
C ASP A 452 -12.29 -33.39 -4.87
N ASP A 453 -12.25 -33.17 -3.55
CA ASP A 453 -12.14 -34.25 -2.54
C ASP A 453 -13.34 -35.24 -2.55
N TYR A 454 -14.42 -34.92 -3.23
CA TYR A 454 -15.61 -35.75 -3.37
C TYR A 454 -15.73 -36.44 -4.73
N GLY A 455 -14.80 -36.18 -5.65
CA GLY A 455 -14.79 -36.73 -7.00
C GLY A 455 -15.61 -35.93 -8.02
N ASN A 456 -16.09 -34.73 -7.66
CA ASN A 456 -16.75 -33.85 -8.63
C ASN A 456 -15.70 -33.24 -9.57
N ALA A 457 -16.05 -33.07 -10.85
CA ALA A 457 -15.20 -32.34 -11.77
C ALA A 457 -15.08 -30.87 -11.33
N VAL A 458 -13.84 -30.33 -11.41
CA VAL A 458 -13.60 -28.92 -11.11
C VAL A 458 -14.04 -28.04 -12.27
N ALA A 459 -14.47 -26.82 -11.99
CA ALA A 459 -14.69 -25.79 -12.99
C ALA A 459 -13.35 -25.30 -13.53
N VAL A 460 -13.25 -25.10 -14.83
CA VAL A 460 -12.05 -24.52 -15.46
C VAL A 460 -12.44 -23.44 -16.47
N GLU A 461 -13.65 -23.51 -17.02
CA GLU A 461 -14.19 -22.59 -18.02
C GLU A 461 -14.93 -21.44 -17.34
N GLY A 462 -14.71 -20.23 -17.82
CA GLY A 462 -15.38 -19.05 -17.27
C GLY A 462 -15.29 -17.85 -18.21
N TRP A 463 -15.47 -16.68 -17.63
CA TRP A 463 -15.37 -15.43 -18.39
C TRP A 463 -14.98 -14.26 -17.50
N VAL A 464 -14.30 -13.28 -18.10
CA VAL A 464 -14.09 -11.96 -17.49
C VAL A 464 -15.36 -11.15 -17.73
N PRO A 465 -16.07 -10.72 -16.66
CA PRO A 465 -17.30 -9.94 -16.80
C PRO A 465 -17.04 -8.57 -17.43
N PRO A 466 -17.98 -8.03 -18.23
CA PRO A 466 -17.88 -6.68 -18.74
C PRO A 466 -17.94 -5.64 -17.62
N GLU A 467 -17.43 -4.44 -17.85
CA GLU A 467 -17.59 -3.33 -16.93
C GLU A 467 -19.08 -2.97 -16.79
N THR A 468 -19.52 -2.67 -15.56
CA THR A 468 -20.90 -2.27 -15.30
C THR A 468 -21.20 -0.95 -16.02
N GLY A 469 -22.14 -0.97 -16.95
CA GLY A 469 -22.52 0.20 -17.77
C GLY A 469 -21.72 0.38 -19.06
N ALA A 470 -20.80 -0.54 -19.39
CA ALA A 470 -20.17 -0.58 -20.70
C ALA A 470 -21.17 -1.07 -21.76
N SER A 471 -21.13 -0.50 -22.97
CA SER A 471 -21.94 -0.97 -24.09
C SER A 471 -21.29 -2.17 -24.74
N GLU A 472 -22.10 -3.09 -25.32
CA GLU A 472 -21.59 -4.26 -26.07
C GLU A 472 -20.68 -3.87 -27.25
N ASP A 473 -20.78 -2.65 -27.71
CA ASP A 473 -19.98 -2.12 -28.83
C ASP A 473 -18.57 -1.68 -28.41
N ARG A 474 -18.28 -1.58 -27.10
CA ARG A 474 -16.94 -1.24 -26.57
C ARG A 474 -16.22 -2.51 -26.13
N PRO A 475 -14.88 -2.58 -26.24
CA PRO A 475 -14.10 -3.72 -25.75
C PRO A 475 -14.42 -4.10 -24.30
N GLU A 476 -14.64 -3.09 -23.44
CA GLU A 476 -14.96 -3.27 -22.02
C GLU A 476 -16.36 -3.88 -21.79
N GLY A 477 -17.27 -3.79 -22.77
CA GLY A 477 -18.62 -4.36 -22.73
C GLY A 477 -18.70 -5.83 -23.09
N ARG A 478 -17.63 -6.44 -23.57
CA ARG A 478 -17.60 -7.84 -23.98
C ARG A 478 -17.28 -8.75 -22.80
N ARG A 479 -17.92 -9.93 -22.82
CA ARG A 479 -17.45 -11.07 -22.02
C ARG A 479 -16.31 -11.73 -22.77
N TYR A 480 -15.16 -11.91 -22.09
CA TYR A 480 -14.05 -12.66 -22.63
C TYR A 480 -14.08 -14.05 -22.00
N ALA A 481 -14.53 -15.06 -22.77
CA ALA A 481 -14.56 -16.43 -22.32
C ALA A 481 -13.14 -17.02 -22.31
N TYR A 482 -12.91 -17.92 -21.37
CA TYR A 482 -11.67 -18.69 -21.28
C TYR A 482 -12.00 -20.15 -20.94
N ASP A 483 -11.14 -21.07 -21.33
CA ASP A 483 -11.33 -22.52 -21.17
C ASP A 483 -10.47 -23.08 -20.02
N ASP A 484 -9.48 -22.32 -19.53
CA ASP A 484 -8.58 -22.69 -18.43
C ASP A 484 -7.87 -21.46 -17.82
N VAL A 485 -6.97 -21.72 -16.88
CA VAL A 485 -6.21 -20.66 -16.21
C VAL A 485 -5.27 -19.89 -17.14
N GLU A 486 -4.72 -20.56 -18.14
CA GLU A 486 -3.81 -19.95 -19.12
C GLU A 486 -4.61 -18.98 -20.00
N GLY A 487 -5.77 -19.40 -20.51
CA GLY A 487 -6.67 -18.52 -21.25
C GLY A 487 -7.17 -17.33 -20.45
N LEU A 488 -7.46 -17.49 -19.15
CA LEU A 488 -7.75 -16.35 -18.29
C LEU A 488 -6.58 -15.38 -18.21
N ILE A 489 -5.35 -15.88 -17.96
CA ILE A 489 -4.15 -15.04 -17.84
C ILE A 489 -3.89 -14.30 -19.16
N ASP A 490 -4.05 -14.96 -20.30
CA ASP A 490 -3.89 -14.33 -21.63
C ASP A 490 -4.85 -13.14 -21.82
N ILE A 491 -6.10 -13.29 -21.39
CA ILE A 491 -7.07 -12.19 -21.40
C ILE A 491 -6.59 -11.04 -20.47
N LEU A 492 -6.14 -11.38 -19.27
CA LEU A 492 -5.75 -10.37 -18.28
C LEU A 492 -4.52 -9.56 -18.75
N ILE A 493 -3.49 -10.19 -19.29
CA ILE A 493 -2.26 -9.49 -19.72
C ILE A 493 -2.47 -8.62 -20.97
N GLN A 494 -3.47 -8.94 -21.79
CA GLN A 494 -3.80 -8.19 -23.00
C GLN A 494 -4.78 -7.03 -22.75
N ALA A 495 -5.51 -7.06 -21.64
CA ALA A 495 -6.58 -6.11 -21.38
C ALA A 495 -6.07 -4.72 -20.94
N PRO A 496 -6.41 -3.62 -21.66
CA PRO A 496 -5.97 -2.28 -21.29
C PRO A 496 -6.45 -1.85 -19.89
N PHE A 497 -7.63 -2.28 -19.47
CA PHE A 497 -8.17 -1.98 -18.14
C PHE A 497 -7.38 -2.66 -17.01
N VAL A 498 -6.73 -3.81 -17.27
CA VAL A 498 -5.81 -4.44 -16.31
C VAL A 498 -4.56 -3.58 -16.13
N ARG A 499 -3.96 -3.08 -17.20
CA ARG A 499 -2.78 -2.20 -17.11
C ARG A 499 -3.09 -0.92 -16.33
N ARG A 500 -4.27 -0.33 -16.54
CA ARG A 500 -4.74 0.81 -15.72
C ARG A 500 -4.84 0.42 -14.25
N CYS A 501 -5.43 -0.74 -13.94
CA CYS A 501 -5.52 -1.21 -12.57
C CYS A 501 -4.13 -1.44 -11.94
N LEU A 502 -3.19 -2.04 -12.68
CA LEU A 502 -1.81 -2.23 -12.23
C LEU A 502 -1.04 -0.92 -12.02
N THR A 503 -1.50 0.19 -12.59
CA THR A 503 -1.00 1.55 -12.30
C THR A 503 -1.71 2.16 -11.09
N GLU A 504 -3.02 1.96 -10.96
CA GLU A 504 -3.83 2.45 -9.84
C GLU A 504 -3.33 1.93 -8.49
N LYS A 505 -2.98 0.63 -8.42
CA LYS A 505 -2.57 0.00 -7.17
C LYS A 505 -1.31 0.63 -6.55
N PRO A 506 -0.15 0.74 -7.23
CA PRO A 506 1.03 1.37 -6.66
C PRO A 506 0.82 2.87 -6.42
N LEU A 507 0.03 3.57 -7.25
CA LEU A 507 -0.28 4.98 -7.03
C LEU A 507 -1.10 5.19 -5.75
N GLY A 508 -2.15 4.39 -5.53
CA GLY A 508 -2.95 4.43 -4.29
C GLY A 508 -2.13 4.08 -3.05
N PHE A 509 -1.26 3.06 -3.16
CA PHE A 509 -0.33 2.67 -2.11
C PHE A 509 0.65 3.80 -1.74
N ALA A 510 1.21 4.49 -2.74
CA ALA A 510 2.13 5.61 -2.55
C ALA A 510 1.44 6.86 -2.01
N LEU A 511 0.22 7.17 -2.49
CA LEU A 511 -0.59 8.30 -2.04
C LEU A 511 -1.36 8.02 -0.74
N ARG A 512 -1.29 6.80 -0.21
CA ARG A 512 -1.84 6.37 1.09
C ARG A 512 -3.35 6.49 1.20
N ARG A 513 -4.04 6.34 0.08
CA ARG A 513 -5.50 6.38 -0.01
C ARG A 513 -6.03 5.47 -1.12
N ALA A 514 -7.27 5.06 -0.99
CA ALA A 514 -7.97 4.49 -2.13
C ALA A 514 -8.13 5.55 -3.22
N LEU A 515 -7.93 5.16 -4.48
CA LEU A 515 -8.27 6.00 -5.62
C LEU A 515 -9.74 5.74 -5.98
N GLY A 516 -10.45 6.81 -6.35
CA GLY A 516 -11.86 6.72 -6.71
C GLY A 516 -12.05 6.42 -8.20
N SER A 517 -13.19 5.81 -8.54
CA SER A 517 -13.63 5.70 -9.93
C SER A 517 -14.22 7.05 -10.38
N GLY A 518 -13.48 7.78 -11.18
CA GLY A 518 -13.88 9.07 -11.74
C GLY A 518 -12.74 10.09 -11.76
N ALA A 519 -12.91 11.15 -12.56
CA ALA A 519 -11.96 12.24 -12.58
C ALA A 519 -11.88 12.91 -11.18
N PRO A 520 -10.67 13.24 -10.69
CA PRO A 520 -9.39 13.28 -11.40
C PRO A 520 -8.54 12.00 -11.30
N ASP A 521 -8.90 11.03 -10.45
CA ASP A 521 -8.08 9.85 -10.19
C ASP A 521 -7.90 8.99 -11.45
N ASP A 522 -9.00 8.66 -12.16
CA ASP A 522 -8.95 7.85 -13.39
C ASP A 522 -8.05 8.48 -14.48
N CYS A 523 -8.13 9.79 -14.61
CA CYS A 523 -7.34 10.49 -15.63
C CYS A 523 -5.85 10.49 -15.29
N ALA A 524 -5.51 10.64 -14.01
CA ALA A 524 -4.13 10.55 -13.55
C ALA A 524 -3.57 9.13 -13.77
N VAL A 525 -4.33 8.10 -13.40
CA VAL A 525 -3.96 6.69 -13.61
C VAL A 525 -3.70 6.40 -15.08
N ARG A 526 -4.61 6.85 -15.98
CA ARG A 526 -4.44 6.65 -17.43
C ARG A 526 -3.20 7.33 -17.97
N ALA A 527 -3.01 8.61 -17.66
CA ALA A 527 -1.84 9.37 -18.13
C ALA A 527 -0.52 8.77 -17.62
N ILE A 528 -0.48 8.30 -16.38
CA ILE A 528 0.69 7.63 -15.81
C ILE A 528 0.94 6.29 -16.50
N ALA A 529 -0.10 5.51 -16.78
CA ALA A 529 0.02 4.22 -17.46
C ALA A 529 0.58 4.40 -18.89
N GLU A 530 0.05 5.37 -19.63
CA GLU A 530 0.51 5.70 -20.99
C GLU A 530 1.96 6.21 -20.99
N ASP A 531 2.35 7.05 -20.03
CA ASP A 531 3.73 7.54 -19.90
C ASP A 531 4.70 6.42 -19.53
N ALA A 532 4.31 5.51 -18.63
CA ALA A 532 5.11 4.35 -18.26
C ALA A 532 5.35 3.43 -19.48
N GLU A 533 4.31 3.14 -20.26
CA GLU A 533 4.42 2.35 -21.49
C GLU A 533 5.33 3.03 -22.54
N ALA A 534 5.19 4.34 -22.72
CA ALA A 534 6.03 5.11 -23.63
C ALA A 534 7.52 5.10 -23.25
N LYS A 535 7.83 4.88 -21.97
CA LYS A 535 9.20 4.78 -21.44
C LYS A 535 9.81 3.36 -21.54
N GLY A 536 9.00 2.35 -21.76
CA GLY A 536 9.45 0.96 -21.86
C GLY A 536 8.56 -0.04 -21.12
N GLY A 537 7.72 0.44 -20.20
CA GLY A 537 6.72 -0.37 -19.49
C GLY A 537 7.27 -1.17 -18.29
N SER A 538 8.55 -1.00 -17.94
CA SER A 538 9.15 -1.65 -16.77
C SER A 538 8.56 -1.10 -15.46
N TYR A 539 8.76 -1.82 -14.36
CA TYR A 539 8.37 -1.32 -13.04
C TYR A 539 9.07 -0.01 -12.68
N VAL A 540 10.35 0.13 -13.08
CA VAL A 540 11.09 1.38 -12.87
C VAL A 540 10.50 2.52 -13.71
N ASP A 541 10.07 2.25 -14.94
CA ASP A 541 9.39 3.26 -15.78
C ASP A 541 8.06 3.70 -15.17
N LEU A 542 7.33 2.78 -14.55
CA LEU A 542 6.12 3.13 -13.81
C LEU A 542 6.42 4.02 -12.61
N LEU A 543 7.47 3.73 -11.83
CA LEU A 543 7.89 4.59 -10.72
C LEU A 543 8.30 5.99 -11.21
N VAL A 544 8.99 6.08 -12.35
CA VAL A 544 9.36 7.35 -12.99
C VAL A 544 8.12 8.11 -13.43
N ALA A 545 7.19 7.46 -14.15
CA ALA A 545 5.95 8.07 -14.62
C ALA A 545 5.12 8.61 -13.44
N MET A 546 5.01 7.84 -12.34
CA MET A 546 4.34 8.30 -11.13
C MET A 546 5.03 9.54 -10.53
N ALA A 547 6.35 9.46 -10.31
CA ALA A 547 7.12 10.50 -9.61
C ALA A 547 7.20 11.82 -10.37
N THR A 548 7.13 11.80 -11.70
CA THR A 548 7.18 12.99 -12.56
C THR A 548 5.80 13.58 -12.85
N HIS A 549 4.72 12.81 -12.63
CA HIS A 549 3.38 13.28 -12.95
C HIS A 549 2.89 14.36 -11.98
N ARG A 550 2.14 15.34 -12.49
CA ARG A 550 1.58 16.46 -11.71
C ARG A 550 0.78 15.99 -10.50
N TYR A 551 0.06 14.90 -10.62
CA TYR A 551 -0.75 14.32 -9.55
C TYR A 551 0.08 13.86 -8.32
N PHE A 552 1.35 13.57 -8.53
CA PHE A 552 2.30 13.18 -7.48
C PHE A 552 3.15 14.36 -6.99
N THR A 553 3.49 15.31 -7.89
CA THR A 553 4.40 16.41 -7.56
C THR A 553 3.70 17.64 -6.97
N HIS A 554 2.36 17.68 -7.01
CA HIS A 554 1.56 18.80 -6.51
C HIS A 554 0.63 18.35 -5.38
N ILE A 555 0.11 19.34 -4.66
CA ILE A 555 -0.81 19.14 -3.54
C ILE A 555 -2.00 20.10 -3.69
N ALA A 556 -3.20 19.56 -3.49
CA ALA A 556 -4.40 20.38 -3.35
C ALA A 556 -4.54 20.87 -1.90
N PRO A 557 -5.18 22.04 -1.68
CA PRO A 557 -5.47 22.54 -0.35
C PRO A 557 -6.31 21.52 0.45
N GLY A 558 -5.99 21.38 1.72
CA GLY A 558 -6.77 20.52 2.61
C GLY A 558 -8.13 21.13 2.90
N GLY A 559 -9.19 20.54 2.37
CA GLY A 559 -10.51 20.75 2.92
C GLY A 559 -10.54 20.25 4.38
N ILE A 560 -11.18 21.01 5.26
CA ILE A 560 -11.54 20.52 6.60
C ILE A 560 -12.58 19.42 6.36
N GLN A 561 -12.19 18.15 6.49
CA GLN A 561 -13.12 17.04 6.62
C GLN A 561 -13.43 16.78 8.09
#